data_178bc47324e10ab013bca614d7bbba22
#
_entry.id   178bc47324e10ab013bca614d7bbba22
#
_cell.length_a   1.000
_cell.length_b   1.000
_cell.length_c   1.000
_cell.angle_alpha   90.00
_cell.angle_beta   90.00
_cell.angle_gamma   90.00
#
_symmetry.space_group_name_H-M   'P 1'
#
loop_
_entity.id
_entity.type
_entity.pdbx_description
1 polymer ?
#
loop_
_entity_poly.entity_id
_entity_poly.type
_entity_poly.pdbx_seq_one_letter_code
_entity_poly.pdbx_strand_id
1 'polypeptide(L)'
;GSEMCIRDSLCMQTDKRINEENRMINDGDYYLKSKEEMLELFPYCHEAVYNTQEVVDKCNFEFEYGHYRMPKVHIPKEYGNDYFKYLEDEAWKGFEKRYPHCHQRRAEAEPRLKYELGIIKQMGFAQYFLDIRKTIKEAKDNHILVGPGRGSGAGSCMNYCLEITDLEPCLLYTSDAADDRISV
;
A
#
# COMPACT_ATOMS: atom_id res chain seq x y z
N GLY A 1 -3.18 11.39 -15.96
CA GLY A 1 -2.65 10.02 -15.80
C GLY A 1 -3.60 9.09 -15.09
N SER A 2 -4.21 9.51 -13.96
CA SER A 2 -5.10 8.65 -13.15
C SER A 2 -6.40 8.25 -13.87
N GLU A 3 -6.97 9.12 -14.67
CA GLU A 3 -8.24 8.87 -15.35
C GLU A 3 -8.12 7.80 -16.44
N MET A 4 -7.00 7.76 -17.15
CA MET A 4 -6.73 6.74 -18.17
C MET A 4 -6.58 5.35 -17.53
N CYS A 5 -5.87 5.23 -16.41
CA CYS A 5 -5.73 3.96 -15.69
C CYS A 5 -7.06 3.43 -15.15
N ILE A 6 -7.96 4.32 -14.72
CA ILE A 6 -9.31 3.92 -14.24
C ILE A 6 -10.14 3.39 -15.41
N ARG A 7 -10.10 4.05 -16.56
CA ARG A 7 -10.80 3.63 -17.78
C ARG A 7 -10.32 2.26 -18.26
N ASP A 8 -9.00 2.06 -18.30
CA ASP A 8 -8.41 0.79 -18.73
C ASP A 8 -8.79 -0.35 -17.77
N SER A 9 -8.69 -0.10 -16.47
CA SER A 9 -9.09 -1.09 -15.45
C SER A 9 -10.57 -1.46 -15.55
N LEU A 10 -11.45 -0.48 -15.82
CA LEU A 10 -12.87 -0.69 -15.98
C LEU A 10 -13.19 -1.50 -17.23
N CYS A 11 -12.50 -1.22 -18.35
CA CYS A 11 -12.61 -2.00 -19.57
C CYS A 11 -12.16 -3.46 -19.34
N MET A 12 -11.08 -3.67 -18.64
CA MET A 12 -10.59 -5.02 -18.30
C MET A 12 -11.60 -5.78 -17.42
N GLN A 13 -12.19 -5.13 -16.40
CA GLN A 13 -13.18 -5.75 -15.51
C GLN A 13 -14.48 -6.14 -16.23
N THR A 14 -14.88 -5.35 -17.21
CA THR A 14 -16.14 -5.55 -17.95
C THR A 14 -15.97 -6.32 -19.25
N ASP A 15 -14.75 -6.77 -19.57
CA ASP A 15 -14.38 -7.42 -20.84
C ASP A 15 -14.83 -6.57 -22.07
N LYS A 16 -14.49 -5.27 -22.00
CA LYS A 16 -14.82 -4.28 -23.02
C LYS A 16 -13.58 -3.62 -23.57
N ARG A 17 -13.67 -3.15 -24.82
CA ARG A 17 -12.62 -2.32 -25.42
C ARG A 17 -12.93 -0.84 -25.20
N ILE A 18 -11.89 -0.02 -25.18
CA ILE A 18 -12.00 1.42 -24.94
C ILE A 18 -12.84 2.15 -26.01
N ASN A 19 -12.95 1.60 -27.20
CA ASN A 19 -13.72 2.13 -28.32
C ASN A 19 -15.12 1.52 -28.48
N GLU A 20 -15.56 0.67 -27.56
CA GLU A 20 -16.93 0.12 -27.60
C GLU A 20 -17.93 1.12 -27.02
N GLU A 21 -19.06 1.32 -27.74
CA GLU A 21 -20.11 2.26 -27.35
C GLU A 21 -20.83 1.87 -26.05
N ASN A 22 -20.96 0.57 -25.79
CA ASN A 22 -21.65 0.04 -24.60
C ASN A 22 -20.73 -0.24 -23.41
N ARG A 23 -19.53 0.35 -23.41
CA ARG A 23 -18.65 0.30 -22.24
C ARG A 23 -19.21 1.15 -21.11
N MET A 24 -18.85 0.80 -19.86
CA MET A 24 -19.18 1.64 -18.71
C MET A 24 -18.40 2.96 -18.81
N ILE A 25 -19.11 4.07 -18.85
CA ILE A 25 -18.56 5.42 -18.85
C ILE A 25 -19.03 6.10 -17.57
N ASN A 26 -18.13 6.70 -16.84
CA ASN A 26 -18.50 7.60 -15.75
C ASN A 26 -18.91 8.95 -16.37
N ASP A 27 -20.19 9.08 -16.71
CA ASP A 27 -20.77 10.34 -17.17
C ASP A 27 -21.29 11.10 -15.95
N GLY A 28 -20.51 12.02 -15.45
CA GLY A 28 -20.95 12.86 -14.35
C GLY A 28 -19.87 13.83 -13.88
N ASP A 29 -20.31 14.93 -13.35
CA ASP A 29 -19.46 15.92 -12.71
C ASP A 29 -19.21 15.55 -11.24
N TYR A 30 -18.06 14.93 -10.96
CA TYR A 30 -17.69 14.40 -9.64
C TYR A 30 -16.76 15.34 -8.84
N TYR A 31 -16.62 16.59 -9.27
CA TYR A 31 -15.86 17.57 -8.50
C TYR A 31 -16.62 18.04 -7.25
N LEU A 32 -15.90 18.64 -6.32
CA LEU A 32 -16.50 19.25 -5.13
C LEU A 32 -17.30 20.49 -5.53
N LYS A 33 -18.63 20.38 -5.52
CA LYS A 33 -19.55 21.44 -5.91
C LYS A 33 -19.68 22.50 -4.82
N SER A 34 -19.94 23.74 -5.25
CA SER A 34 -20.30 24.80 -4.32
C SER A 34 -21.70 24.61 -3.74
N LYS A 35 -22.01 25.36 -2.69
CA LYS A 35 -23.34 25.32 -2.06
C LYS A 35 -24.44 25.74 -3.04
N GLU A 36 -24.17 26.76 -3.85
CA GLU A 36 -25.08 27.28 -4.88
C GLU A 36 -25.36 26.23 -5.94
N GLU A 37 -24.33 25.58 -6.47
CA GLU A 37 -24.48 24.48 -7.42
C GLU A 37 -25.27 23.30 -6.84
N MET A 38 -25.07 22.98 -5.55
CA MET A 38 -25.82 21.92 -4.87
C MET A 38 -27.30 22.30 -4.69
N LEU A 39 -27.62 23.57 -4.41
CA LEU A 39 -28.99 24.04 -4.32
C LEU A 39 -29.72 24.01 -5.67
N GLU A 40 -29.00 24.29 -6.78
CA GLU A 40 -29.54 24.15 -8.14
C GLU A 40 -29.79 22.69 -8.52
N LEU A 41 -28.90 21.77 -8.13
CA LEU A 41 -29.07 20.35 -8.40
C LEU A 41 -30.19 19.70 -7.59
N PHE A 42 -30.48 20.21 -6.37
CA PHE A 42 -31.49 19.68 -5.46
C PHE A 42 -32.57 20.72 -5.14
N PRO A 43 -33.29 21.26 -6.14
CA PRO A 43 -34.29 22.32 -5.92
C PRO A 43 -35.49 21.85 -5.06
N TYR A 44 -35.69 20.54 -4.98
CA TYR A 44 -36.75 19.90 -4.20
C TYR A 44 -36.36 19.60 -2.75
N CYS A 45 -35.11 19.81 -2.37
CA CYS A 45 -34.60 19.45 -1.05
C CYS A 45 -33.48 20.38 -0.57
N HIS A 46 -33.72 21.68 -0.57
CA HIS A 46 -32.75 22.68 -0.09
C HIS A 46 -32.34 22.46 1.36
N GLU A 47 -33.29 21.98 2.18
CA GLU A 47 -33.03 21.68 3.58
C GLU A 47 -31.90 20.67 3.79
N ALA A 48 -31.78 19.63 2.93
CA ALA A 48 -30.72 18.68 3.00
C ALA A 48 -29.33 19.34 2.77
N VAL A 49 -29.26 20.33 1.88
CA VAL A 49 -28.03 21.09 1.64
C VAL A 49 -27.68 21.95 2.85
N TYR A 50 -28.66 22.61 3.48
CA TYR A 50 -28.42 23.40 4.70
C TYR A 50 -28.04 22.53 5.91
N ASN A 51 -28.62 21.33 6.04
CA ASN A 51 -28.35 20.42 7.15
C ASN A 51 -26.91 19.87 7.12
N THR A 52 -26.17 20.01 6.03
CA THR A 52 -24.73 19.72 6.01
C THR A 52 -23.98 20.56 7.05
N GLN A 53 -24.42 21.77 7.33
CA GLN A 53 -23.84 22.62 8.37
C GLN A 53 -24.03 22.04 9.76
N GLU A 54 -25.18 21.44 10.04
CA GLU A 54 -25.41 20.76 11.33
C GLU A 54 -24.47 19.60 11.56
N VAL A 55 -24.09 18.89 10.47
CA VAL A 55 -23.10 17.81 10.56
C VAL A 55 -21.73 18.39 10.91
N VAL A 56 -21.33 19.49 10.24
CA VAL A 56 -20.07 20.19 10.54
C VAL A 56 -20.04 20.65 11.99
N ASP A 57 -21.13 21.26 12.48
CA ASP A 57 -21.21 21.78 13.85
C ASP A 57 -21.13 20.67 14.92
N LYS A 58 -21.50 19.44 14.58
CA LYS A 58 -21.36 18.25 15.43
C LYS A 58 -19.96 17.64 15.40
N CYS A 59 -19.13 17.99 14.41
CA CYS A 59 -17.78 17.48 14.25
C CYS A 59 -16.79 18.31 15.07
N ASN A 60 -16.33 17.78 16.20
CA ASN A 60 -15.33 18.41 17.08
C ASN A 60 -14.03 17.61 17.09
N PHE A 61 -13.54 17.23 15.92
CA PHE A 61 -12.34 16.41 15.77
C PHE A 61 -11.20 17.23 15.19
N GLU A 62 -10.08 17.19 15.87
CA GLU A 62 -8.82 17.76 15.38
C GLU A 62 -7.85 16.66 15.00
N PHE A 63 -7.20 16.81 13.82
CA PHE A 63 -6.19 15.86 13.37
C PHE A 63 -4.85 16.12 14.08
N GLU A 64 -4.32 15.08 14.72
CA GLU A 64 -2.95 15.10 15.22
C GLU A 64 -1.99 14.76 14.08
N TYR A 65 -1.30 15.75 13.53
CA TYR A 65 -0.33 15.57 12.47
C TYR A 65 1.04 15.18 13.03
N GLY A 66 1.80 14.41 12.22
CA GLY A 66 3.18 14.05 12.56
C GLY A 66 3.33 12.88 13.56
N HIS A 67 2.25 12.29 14.01
CA HIS A 67 2.25 11.13 14.91
C HIS A 67 1.73 9.88 14.20
N TYR A 68 2.62 8.92 13.91
CA TYR A 68 2.22 7.63 13.38
C TYR A 68 1.76 6.71 14.50
N ARG A 69 0.51 6.29 14.48
CA ARG A 69 -0.04 5.30 15.41
C ARG A 69 0.13 3.91 14.80
N MET A 70 1.26 3.27 15.10
CA MET A 70 1.55 1.93 14.61
C MET A 70 0.83 0.87 15.44
N PRO A 71 0.39 -0.25 14.82
CA PRO A 71 -0.21 -1.36 15.54
C PRO A 71 0.81 -1.98 16.52
N LYS A 72 0.33 -2.46 17.66
CA LYS A 72 1.18 -3.17 18.62
C LYS A 72 1.41 -4.60 18.14
N VAL A 73 2.64 -4.92 17.80
CA VAL A 73 3.06 -6.26 17.40
C VAL A 73 3.76 -6.95 18.58
N HIS A 74 3.40 -8.21 18.81
CA HIS A 74 4.11 -9.03 19.78
C HIS A 74 5.40 -9.54 19.16
N ILE A 75 6.53 -9.23 19.80
CA ILE A 75 7.86 -9.72 19.44
C ILE A 75 8.43 -10.56 20.60
N PRO A 76 9.41 -11.45 20.35
CA PRO A 76 10.05 -12.24 21.39
C PRO A 76 10.64 -11.35 22.49
N LYS A 77 10.55 -11.83 23.74
CA LYS A 77 10.98 -11.06 24.94
C LYS A 77 12.44 -10.65 24.92
N GLU A 78 13.28 -11.39 24.22
CA GLU A 78 14.71 -11.12 24.05
C GLU A 78 15.00 -9.81 23.32
N TYR A 79 14.07 -9.33 22.47
CA TYR A 79 14.19 -8.06 21.78
C TYR A 79 13.62 -6.87 22.56
N GLY A 80 12.94 -7.11 23.70
CA GLY A 80 12.32 -6.06 24.48
C GLY A 80 11.30 -5.27 23.65
N ASN A 81 11.61 -4.00 23.35
CA ASN A 81 10.82 -3.12 22.50
C ASN A 81 11.55 -2.74 21.19
N ASP A 82 12.65 -3.40 20.87
CA ASP A 82 13.40 -3.13 19.64
C ASP A 82 12.79 -3.88 18.45
N TYR A 83 11.72 -3.32 17.89
CA TYR A 83 11.03 -3.85 16.73
C TYR A 83 11.92 -3.88 15.49
N PHE A 84 12.82 -2.89 15.36
CA PHE A 84 13.70 -2.84 14.20
C PHE A 84 14.72 -3.97 14.24
N LYS A 85 15.32 -4.23 15.38
CA LYS A 85 16.29 -5.33 15.53
C LYS A 85 15.65 -6.68 15.22
N TYR A 86 14.42 -6.91 15.69
CA TYR A 86 13.69 -8.12 15.37
C TYR A 86 13.36 -8.22 13.88
N LEU A 87 12.92 -7.14 13.24
CA LEU A 87 12.67 -7.10 11.79
C LEU A 87 13.93 -7.41 11.00
N GLU A 88 15.05 -6.79 11.37
CA GLU A 88 16.34 -6.98 10.72
C GLU A 88 16.80 -8.44 10.80
N ASP A 89 16.75 -9.05 11.97
CA ASP A 89 17.15 -10.44 12.16
C ASP A 89 16.26 -11.41 11.38
N GLU A 90 14.95 -11.17 11.33
CA GLU A 90 14.02 -11.98 10.53
C GLU A 90 14.24 -11.77 9.02
N ALA A 91 14.54 -10.55 8.59
CA ALA A 91 14.86 -10.27 7.18
C ALA A 91 16.16 -11.00 6.76
N TRP A 92 17.19 -10.99 7.59
CA TRP A 92 18.44 -11.73 7.32
C TRP A 92 18.26 -13.25 7.34
N LYS A 93 17.47 -13.79 8.26
CA LYS A 93 17.10 -15.22 8.23
C LYS A 93 16.39 -15.59 6.94
N GLY A 94 15.45 -14.77 6.49
CA GLY A 94 14.76 -14.96 5.23
C GLY A 94 15.69 -14.78 4.02
N PHE A 95 16.65 -13.88 4.09
CA PHE A 95 17.67 -13.70 3.06
C PHE A 95 18.49 -14.98 2.85
N GLU A 96 18.98 -15.61 3.89
CA GLU A 96 19.72 -16.88 3.78
C GLU A 96 18.87 -18.01 3.16
N LYS A 97 17.56 -17.99 3.42
CA LYS A 97 16.60 -18.95 2.85
C LYS A 97 16.33 -18.69 1.36
N ARG A 98 16.13 -17.41 0.97
CA ARG A 98 15.74 -17.01 -0.38
C ARG A 98 16.93 -16.86 -1.33
N TYR A 99 18.09 -16.46 -0.80
CA TYR A 99 19.34 -16.24 -1.54
C TYR A 99 20.47 -17.08 -0.94
N PRO A 100 20.44 -18.43 -1.05
CA PRO A 100 21.53 -19.27 -0.59
C PRO A 100 22.84 -18.91 -1.31
N HIS A 101 23.99 -19.36 -0.80
CA HIS A 101 25.31 -18.99 -1.34
C HIS A 101 25.51 -19.25 -2.83
N CYS A 102 24.80 -20.22 -3.39
CA CYS A 102 24.85 -20.54 -4.82
C CYS A 102 23.91 -19.69 -5.69
N HIS A 103 23.09 -18.82 -5.08
CA HIS A 103 22.11 -18.02 -5.83
C HIS A 103 22.79 -16.90 -6.62
N GLN A 104 22.51 -16.85 -7.93
CA GLN A 104 23.18 -15.93 -8.87
C GLN A 104 23.06 -14.45 -8.50
N ARG A 105 21.90 -14.06 -7.92
CA ARG A 105 21.61 -12.66 -7.55
C ARG A 105 21.95 -12.30 -6.11
N ARG A 106 22.54 -13.20 -5.34
CA ARG A 106 22.86 -12.94 -3.93
C ARG A 106 23.69 -11.66 -3.75
N ALA A 107 24.71 -11.48 -4.59
CA ALA A 107 25.60 -10.31 -4.52
C ALA A 107 24.89 -8.97 -4.79
N GLU A 108 23.81 -8.99 -5.58
CA GLU A 108 23.00 -7.80 -5.88
C GLU A 108 21.91 -7.58 -4.82
N ALA A 109 21.34 -8.66 -4.31
CA ALA A 109 20.25 -8.61 -3.33
C ALA A 109 20.73 -8.16 -1.94
N GLU A 110 21.94 -8.52 -1.53
CA GLU A 110 22.47 -8.16 -0.20
C GLU A 110 22.59 -6.65 0.03
N PRO A 111 23.24 -5.86 -0.85
CA PRO A 111 23.29 -4.41 -0.68
C PRO A 111 21.90 -3.76 -0.78
N ARG A 112 21.01 -4.32 -1.60
CA ARG A 112 19.64 -3.85 -1.71
C ARG A 112 18.86 -4.05 -0.41
N LEU A 113 18.95 -5.22 0.21
CA LEU A 113 18.33 -5.49 1.49
C LEU A 113 18.85 -4.53 2.58
N LYS A 114 20.17 -4.31 2.64
CA LYS A 114 20.78 -3.35 3.59
C LYS A 114 20.24 -1.94 3.40
N TYR A 115 20.12 -1.51 2.15
CA TYR A 115 19.56 -0.19 1.81
C TYR A 115 18.11 -0.04 2.26
N GLU A 116 17.26 -1.02 1.92
CA GLU A 116 15.84 -0.99 2.29
C GLU A 116 15.64 -1.01 3.81
N LEU A 117 16.38 -1.85 4.54
CA LEU A 117 16.36 -1.87 6.01
C LEU A 117 16.79 -0.53 6.60
N GLY A 118 17.79 0.14 6.01
CA GLY A 118 18.22 1.47 6.43
C GLY A 118 17.10 2.52 6.32
N ILE A 119 16.36 2.52 5.21
CA ILE A 119 15.21 3.40 5.01
C ILE A 119 14.10 3.12 6.05
N ILE A 120 13.76 1.84 6.25
CA ILE A 120 12.71 1.46 7.23
C ILE A 120 13.11 1.87 8.66
N LYS A 121 14.39 1.74 9.01
CA LYS A 121 14.91 2.21 10.29
C LYS A 121 14.73 3.71 10.46
N GLN A 122 15.15 4.47 9.45
CA GLN A 122 15.06 5.95 9.47
C GLN A 122 13.61 6.42 9.58
N MET A 123 12.69 5.75 8.89
CA MET A 123 11.27 6.12 8.88
C MET A 123 10.48 5.59 10.10
N GLY A 124 11.03 4.64 10.87
CA GLY A 124 10.36 4.07 12.05
C GLY A 124 9.20 3.11 11.71
N PHE A 125 9.17 2.50 10.52
CA PHE A 125 8.07 1.64 10.08
C PHE A 125 8.25 0.14 10.37
N ALA A 126 9.17 -0.25 11.22
CA ALA A 126 9.43 -1.67 11.52
C ALA A 126 8.18 -2.42 12.00
N GLN A 127 7.39 -1.82 12.88
CA GLN A 127 6.14 -2.43 13.39
C GLN A 127 5.13 -2.71 12.29
N TYR A 128 5.01 -1.81 11.31
CA TYR A 128 4.11 -1.99 10.17
C TYR A 128 4.45 -3.24 9.36
N PHE A 129 5.73 -3.44 9.03
CA PHE A 129 6.16 -4.62 8.27
C PHE A 129 6.04 -5.91 9.07
N LEU A 130 6.30 -5.86 10.36
CA LEU A 130 6.10 -7.01 11.25
C LEU A 130 4.63 -7.42 11.36
N ASP A 131 3.70 -6.47 11.40
CA ASP A 131 2.26 -6.72 11.43
C ASP A 131 1.78 -7.39 10.13
N ILE A 132 2.19 -6.83 8.99
CA ILE A 132 1.87 -7.42 7.68
C ILE A 132 2.46 -8.84 7.56
N ARG A 133 3.72 -9.01 7.93
CA ARG A 133 4.36 -10.33 7.92
C ARG A 133 3.59 -11.34 8.76
N LYS A 134 3.19 -10.94 9.97
CA LYS A 134 2.41 -11.77 10.87
C LYS A 134 1.08 -12.18 10.23
N THR A 135 0.34 -11.22 9.69
CA THR A 135 -0.95 -11.46 9.04
C THR A 135 -0.83 -12.42 7.86
N ILE A 136 0.17 -12.22 7.00
CA ILE A 136 0.41 -13.10 5.83
C ILE A 136 0.83 -14.49 6.28
N LYS A 137 1.69 -14.59 7.29
CA LYS A 137 2.12 -15.87 7.83
C LYS A 137 0.95 -16.64 8.45
N GLU A 138 0.12 -15.98 9.27
CA GLU A 138 -1.07 -16.61 9.85
C GLU A 138 -2.05 -17.08 8.76
N ALA A 139 -2.23 -16.33 7.68
CA ALA A 139 -3.06 -16.77 6.56
C ALA A 139 -2.47 -18.03 5.89
N LYS A 140 -1.17 -18.03 5.59
CA LYS A 140 -0.48 -19.18 4.98
C LYS A 140 -0.53 -20.43 5.89
N ASP A 141 -0.30 -20.25 7.19
CA ASP A 141 -0.33 -21.33 8.19
C ASP A 141 -1.75 -21.96 8.33
N ASN A 142 -2.79 -21.17 8.07
CA ASN A 142 -4.19 -21.62 8.02
C ASN A 142 -4.65 -22.05 6.61
N HIS A 143 -3.73 -22.29 5.68
CA HIS A 143 -4.01 -22.70 4.29
C HIS A 143 -4.90 -21.71 3.51
N ILE A 144 -4.93 -20.44 3.90
CA ILE A 144 -5.61 -19.38 3.16
C ILE A 144 -4.68 -18.92 2.03
N LEU A 145 -5.19 -18.92 0.81
CA LEU A 145 -4.43 -18.48 -0.36
C LEU A 145 -4.12 -16.98 -0.26
N VAL A 146 -2.84 -16.67 -0.36
CA VAL A 146 -2.34 -15.28 -0.39
C VAL A 146 -1.70 -15.02 -1.74
N GLY A 147 -2.05 -13.91 -2.38
CA GLY A 147 -1.43 -13.52 -3.65
C GLY A 147 0.09 -13.30 -3.50
N PRO A 148 0.88 -13.53 -4.55
CA PRO A 148 2.35 -13.52 -4.48
C PRO A 148 2.95 -12.13 -4.23
N GLY A 149 2.16 -11.08 -4.37
CA GLY A 149 2.56 -9.70 -4.12
C GLY A 149 1.47 -8.73 -4.57
N ARG A 150 1.54 -7.48 -4.12
CA ARG A 150 0.60 -6.43 -4.47
C ARG A 150 1.31 -5.09 -4.64
N GLY A 151 1.01 -4.40 -5.75
CA GLY A 151 1.54 -3.07 -6.03
C GLY A 151 3.07 -3.04 -6.02
N SER A 152 3.65 -1.91 -5.67
CA SER A 152 5.10 -1.72 -5.61
C SER A 152 5.80 -2.58 -4.54
N GLY A 153 5.05 -3.17 -3.60
CA GLY A 153 5.59 -4.07 -2.58
C GLY A 153 6.28 -5.31 -3.16
N ALA A 154 5.87 -5.77 -4.36
CA ALA A 154 6.51 -6.87 -5.06
C ALA A 154 7.95 -6.58 -5.50
N GLY A 155 8.32 -5.29 -5.63
CA GLY A 155 9.69 -4.87 -5.97
C GLY A 155 10.64 -4.79 -4.78
N SER A 156 10.19 -5.05 -3.55
CA SER A 156 11.02 -4.96 -2.35
C SER A 156 11.73 -6.27 -2.05
N CYS A 157 13.06 -6.21 -1.96
CA CYS A 157 13.90 -7.32 -1.52
C CYS A 157 13.62 -7.71 -0.07
N MET A 158 13.40 -6.73 0.80
CA MET A 158 13.05 -6.96 2.21
C MET A 158 11.71 -7.71 2.33
N ASN A 159 10.68 -7.30 1.59
CA ASN A 159 9.39 -7.99 1.60
C ASN A 159 9.50 -9.45 1.14
N TYR A 160 10.33 -9.70 0.12
CA TYR A 160 10.60 -11.05 -0.34
C TYR A 160 11.33 -11.89 0.72
N CYS A 161 12.33 -11.34 1.38
CA CYS A 161 13.03 -12.00 2.48
C CYS A 161 12.11 -12.26 3.68
N LEU A 162 11.20 -11.34 4.00
CA LEU A 162 10.22 -11.49 5.09
C LEU A 162 9.05 -12.43 4.74
N GLU A 163 9.02 -13.03 3.56
CA GLU A 163 7.93 -13.89 3.06
C GLU A 163 6.57 -13.15 2.95
N ILE A 164 6.62 -11.81 2.88
CA ILE A 164 5.47 -10.96 2.59
C ILE A 164 5.08 -11.08 1.12
N THR A 165 6.08 -11.20 0.24
CA THR A 165 5.90 -11.46 -1.18
C THR A 165 6.60 -12.75 -1.57
N ASP A 166 6.10 -13.43 -2.63
CA ASP A 166 6.62 -14.71 -3.11
C ASP A 166 7.26 -14.63 -4.51
N LEU A 167 7.23 -13.44 -5.12
CA LEU A 167 7.96 -13.16 -6.37
C LEU A 167 9.32 -12.55 -6.05
N GLU A 168 10.39 -13.09 -6.64
CA GLU A 168 11.71 -12.49 -6.55
C GLU A 168 11.69 -11.09 -7.18
N PRO A 169 12.07 -10.04 -6.46
CA PRO A 169 12.06 -8.69 -6.99
C PRO A 169 13.05 -8.58 -8.15
N CYS A 170 12.57 -8.06 -9.29
CA CYS A 170 13.44 -7.71 -10.39
C CYS A 170 14.13 -6.39 -10.05
N LEU A 171 15.44 -6.43 -9.79
CA LEU A 171 16.21 -5.25 -9.37
C LEU A 171 16.23 -4.13 -10.42
N LEU A 172 15.94 -4.45 -11.68
CA LEU A 172 15.81 -3.50 -12.78
C LEU A 172 14.43 -2.80 -12.82
N TYR A 173 13.40 -3.44 -12.25
CA TYR A 173 12.02 -2.94 -12.31
C TYR A 173 11.66 -1.96 -11.18
N THR A 174 12.50 -1.87 -10.16
CA THR A 174 12.24 -1.01 -8.99
C THR A 174 12.46 0.47 -9.24
N SER A 175 13.19 0.84 -10.30
CA SER A 175 13.40 2.24 -10.68
C SER A 175 12.18 2.84 -11.39
N ASP A 176 11.50 2.08 -12.25
CA ASP A 176 10.43 2.57 -13.11
C ASP A 176 9.12 2.85 -12.34
N ALA A 177 8.76 1.97 -11.40
CA ALA A 177 7.56 2.17 -10.59
C ALA A 177 7.68 3.30 -9.54
N ALA A 178 8.90 3.72 -9.21
CA ALA A 178 9.16 4.86 -8.32
C ALA A 178 9.21 6.18 -9.09
N ASP A 179 9.69 6.17 -10.34
CA ASP A 179 9.77 7.36 -11.21
C ASP A 179 8.40 7.85 -11.65
N ASP A 180 7.42 6.97 -11.84
CA ASP A 180 6.03 7.34 -12.15
C ASP A 180 5.33 8.14 -11.02
N ARG A 181 5.89 8.17 -9.81
CA ARG A 181 5.35 8.95 -8.69
C ARG A 181 5.99 10.34 -8.52
N ILE A 182 7.09 10.60 -9.22
CA ILE A 182 7.84 11.87 -9.12
C ILE A 182 7.42 12.86 -10.23
N SER A 183 6.61 12.42 -11.19
CA SER A 183 6.11 13.24 -12.30
C SER A 183 4.69 13.78 -12.10
N VAL A 184 4.32 14.12 -10.85
CA VAL A 184 3.09 14.86 -10.53
C VAL A 184 3.45 16.11 -9.73
#